data_c4ab2f0ff3db104732dfdc1ee014c822
#
_entry.id   c4ab2f0ff3db104732dfdc1ee014c822
#
_cell.length_a   1.000
_cell.length_b   1.000
_cell.length_c   1.000
_cell.angle_alpha   90.00
_cell.angle_beta   90.00
_cell.angle_gamma   90.00
#
_symmetry.space_group_name_H-M   'P 1'
#
loop_
_entity.id
_entity.type
_entity.pdbx_description
1 polymer ?
#
loop_
_entity_poly.entity_id
_entity_poly.type
_entity_poly.pdbx_seq_one_letter_code
_entity_poly.pdbx_strand_id
1 'polypeptide(L)'
;MIRIPEWANHSKGYSVSINGKRKMFVMAKGNQYLPLSRKWKKGDVITFHLPMKVSVEQIPDKKDYYAFLYGPIVLAASTGTEHLDGLYADDSRGGHIAHGKQIPLQEVPMLIGNPDSICKSLQKEQNSRITFSYNGEVYPAQGKALELVPFFRLHNSRYAVYFRQASE
;
A
#
# COMPACT_ATOMS: atom_id res chain seq x y z
N MET A 1 19.74 19.02 -1.33
CA MET A 1 19.32 17.85 -2.14
C MET A 1 18.04 17.26 -1.55
N ILE A 2 17.12 16.78 -2.40
CA ILE A 2 15.87 16.08 -2.00
C ILE A 2 15.99 14.64 -2.44
N ARG A 3 15.76 13.69 -1.53
CA ARG A 3 15.77 12.26 -1.85
C ARG A 3 14.52 11.90 -2.66
N ILE A 4 14.72 11.17 -3.76
CA ILE A 4 13.66 10.54 -4.53
C ILE A 4 13.62 9.06 -4.14
N PRO A 5 12.59 8.62 -3.41
CA PRO A 5 12.49 7.23 -2.98
C PRO A 5 12.18 6.31 -4.17
N GLU A 6 12.54 5.04 -4.04
CA GLU A 6 12.39 4.04 -5.10
C GLU A 6 10.92 3.73 -5.45
N TRP A 7 10.02 3.83 -4.46
CA TRP A 7 8.59 3.63 -4.65
C TRP A 7 7.92 4.72 -5.52
N ALA A 8 8.59 5.87 -5.72
CA ALA A 8 8.01 6.94 -6.54
C ALA A 8 7.87 6.50 -8.00
N ASN A 9 6.78 6.92 -8.63
CA ASN A 9 6.52 6.58 -10.03
C ASN A 9 7.39 7.42 -10.98
N HIS A 10 8.53 6.89 -11.35
CA HIS A 10 9.51 7.56 -12.20
C HIS A 10 8.98 7.92 -13.59
N SER A 11 8.04 7.16 -14.15
CA SER A 11 7.48 7.40 -15.48
C SER A 11 6.61 8.67 -15.57
N LYS A 12 6.06 9.12 -14.43
CA LYS A 12 5.22 10.34 -14.37
C LYS A 12 6.02 11.62 -14.11
N GLY A 13 7.33 11.50 -13.88
CA GLY A 13 8.17 12.62 -13.47
C GLY A 13 7.84 13.16 -12.08
N TYR A 14 8.65 14.09 -11.61
CA TYR A 14 8.51 14.73 -10.32
C TYR A 14 8.28 16.23 -10.49
N SER A 15 7.51 16.83 -9.63
CA SER A 15 7.40 18.28 -9.61
C SER A 15 7.95 18.86 -8.32
N VAL A 16 8.76 19.88 -8.47
CA VAL A 16 9.27 20.71 -7.37
C VAL A 16 8.84 22.13 -7.62
N SER A 17 8.27 22.76 -6.61
CA SER A 17 7.97 24.17 -6.63
C SER A 17 8.79 24.87 -5.56
N ILE A 18 9.39 25.99 -5.92
CA ILE A 18 10.10 26.83 -4.96
C ILE A 18 9.45 28.21 -5.01
N ASN A 19 8.86 28.64 -3.90
CA ASN A 19 8.11 29.89 -3.77
C ASN A 19 7.05 30.03 -4.89
N GLY A 20 6.30 28.96 -5.15
CA GLY A 20 5.26 28.91 -6.20
C GLY A 20 5.78 28.69 -7.62
N LYS A 21 7.07 28.82 -7.90
CA LYS A 21 7.64 28.56 -9.23
C LYS A 21 7.90 27.07 -9.39
N ARG A 22 7.07 26.40 -10.22
CA ARG A 22 7.12 24.96 -10.49
C ARG A 22 8.15 24.61 -11.55
N LYS A 23 8.89 23.52 -11.30
CA LYS A 23 9.75 22.84 -12.29
C LYS A 23 9.42 21.35 -12.30
N MET A 24 9.42 20.77 -13.48
CA MET A 24 9.31 19.32 -13.67
C MET A 24 10.70 18.72 -13.84
N PHE A 25 10.89 17.55 -13.25
CA PHE A 25 12.12 16.78 -13.38
C PHE A 25 11.78 15.37 -13.80
N VAL A 26 12.52 14.84 -14.75
CA VAL A 26 12.52 13.43 -15.12
C VAL A 26 13.87 12.89 -14.70
N MET A 27 13.85 11.85 -13.87
CA MET A 27 15.09 11.23 -13.38
C MET A 27 15.09 9.75 -13.74
N ALA A 28 16.28 9.21 -13.89
CA ALA A 28 16.46 7.78 -14.08
C ALA A 28 15.93 6.99 -12.85
N LYS A 29 15.62 5.72 -13.06
CA LYS A 29 15.14 4.82 -12.03
C LYS A 29 16.18 4.62 -10.92
N GLY A 30 15.74 4.54 -9.68
CA GLY A 30 16.56 4.26 -8.51
C GLY A 30 16.50 5.34 -7.42
N ASN A 31 17.04 5.03 -6.25
CA ASN A 31 17.18 5.98 -5.14
C ASN A 31 18.18 7.07 -5.51
N GLN A 32 17.70 8.24 -5.81
CA GLN A 32 18.52 9.35 -6.25
C GLN A 32 18.22 10.61 -5.44
N TYR A 33 19.16 11.53 -5.46
CA TYR A 33 19.00 12.84 -4.86
C TYR A 33 18.87 13.91 -5.95
N LEU A 34 17.80 14.69 -5.89
CA LEU A 34 17.61 15.85 -6.72
C LEU A 34 18.39 17.04 -6.13
N PRO A 35 19.46 17.52 -6.77
CA PRO A 35 20.17 18.69 -6.32
C PRO A 35 19.34 19.95 -6.61
N LEU A 36 19.20 20.83 -5.62
CA LEU A 36 18.59 22.15 -5.77
C LEU A 36 19.64 23.20 -5.43
N SER A 37 20.33 23.70 -6.46
CA SER A 37 21.37 24.72 -6.29
C SER A 37 20.78 26.13 -6.35
N ARG A 38 20.79 26.84 -5.21
CA ARG A 38 20.40 28.25 -5.09
C ARG A 38 20.89 28.86 -3.78
N LYS A 39 20.87 30.16 -3.69
CA LYS A 39 21.00 30.89 -2.39
C LYS A 39 19.66 30.85 -1.67
N TRP A 40 19.61 30.11 -0.54
CA TRP A 40 18.43 29.95 0.30
C TRP A 40 18.24 31.15 1.21
N LYS A 41 16.98 31.55 1.44
CA LYS A 41 16.60 32.61 2.35
C LYS A 41 15.63 32.09 3.41
N LYS A 42 15.60 32.71 4.58
CA LYS A 42 14.57 32.43 5.58
C LYS A 42 13.18 32.69 4.97
N GLY A 43 12.28 31.72 5.10
CA GLY A 43 10.94 31.78 4.51
C GLY A 43 10.81 31.16 3.11
N ASP A 44 11.88 30.66 2.49
CA ASP A 44 11.77 29.90 1.26
C ASP A 44 10.95 28.63 1.50
N VAL A 45 9.96 28.38 0.64
CA VAL A 45 9.07 27.22 0.69
C VAL A 45 9.34 26.30 -0.50
N ILE A 46 9.57 25.03 -0.21
CA ILE A 46 9.70 23.98 -1.23
C ILE A 46 8.46 23.09 -1.15
N THR A 47 7.74 22.97 -2.27
CA THR A 47 6.68 21.99 -2.42
C THR A 47 7.17 20.91 -3.38
N PHE A 48 7.09 19.66 -2.94
CA PHE A 48 7.58 18.52 -3.67
C PHE A 48 6.46 17.50 -3.87
N HIS A 49 6.23 17.10 -5.12
CA HIS A 49 5.22 16.10 -5.46
C HIS A 49 5.87 14.84 -6.02
N LEU A 50 5.66 13.73 -5.33
CA LEU A 50 6.09 12.40 -5.73
C LEU A 50 4.87 11.59 -6.16
N PRO A 51 4.71 11.29 -7.45
CA PRO A 51 3.62 10.43 -7.89
C PRO A 51 3.79 9.01 -7.32
N MET A 52 2.72 8.47 -6.75
CA MET A 52 2.69 7.10 -6.28
C MET A 52 2.10 6.16 -7.34
N LYS A 53 2.49 4.92 -7.31
CA LYS A 53 1.91 3.83 -8.10
C LYS A 53 1.61 2.64 -7.19
N VAL A 54 0.70 1.78 -7.61
CA VAL A 54 0.55 0.46 -7.00
C VAL A 54 1.73 -0.41 -7.42
N SER A 55 2.24 -1.18 -6.50
CA SER A 55 3.28 -2.19 -6.70
C SER A 55 2.94 -3.44 -5.91
N VAL A 56 3.52 -4.55 -6.30
CA VAL A 56 3.40 -5.84 -5.63
C VAL A 56 4.77 -6.27 -5.10
N GLU A 57 4.79 -6.82 -3.90
CA GLU A 57 5.98 -7.40 -3.28
C GLU A 57 5.68 -8.83 -2.85
N GLN A 58 6.60 -9.72 -3.16
CA GLN A 58 6.54 -11.13 -2.77
C GLN A 58 7.22 -11.34 -1.42
N ILE A 59 6.64 -12.19 -0.57
CA ILE A 59 7.31 -12.61 0.66
C ILE A 59 8.51 -13.51 0.28
N PRO A 60 9.71 -13.24 0.82
CA PRO A 60 10.92 -13.98 0.46
C PRO A 60 10.80 -15.50 0.66
N ASP A 61 10.14 -15.93 1.73
CA ASP A 61 10.06 -17.34 2.13
C ASP A 61 8.87 -18.10 1.51
N LYS A 62 7.90 -17.39 0.93
CA LYS A 62 6.68 -17.98 0.35
C LYS A 62 6.37 -17.39 -1.01
N LYS A 63 6.67 -18.16 -2.06
CA LYS A 63 6.56 -17.71 -3.44
C LYS A 63 5.13 -17.44 -3.93
N ASP A 64 4.13 -17.96 -3.24
CA ASP A 64 2.72 -17.78 -3.56
C ASP A 64 2.02 -16.70 -2.70
N TYR A 65 2.77 -15.94 -1.88
CA TYR A 65 2.23 -14.87 -1.06
C TYR A 65 2.77 -13.50 -1.47
N TYR A 66 1.86 -12.55 -1.64
CA TYR A 66 2.13 -11.21 -2.14
C TYR A 66 1.45 -10.15 -1.30
N ALA A 67 2.08 -8.99 -1.20
CA ALA A 67 1.51 -7.79 -0.63
C ALA A 67 1.40 -6.70 -1.70
N PHE A 68 0.37 -5.86 -1.62
CA PHE A 68 0.20 -4.72 -2.50
C PHE A 68 0.50 -3.42 -1.77
N LEU A 69 1.19 -2.52 -2.44
CA LEU A 69 1.59 -1.24 -1.89
C LEU A 69 1.14 -0.10 -2.81
N TYR A 70 0.80 1.04 -2.23
CA TYR A 70 0.61 2.29 -2.97
C TYR A 70 1.67 3.30 -2.53
N GLY A 71 2.70 3.45 -3.33
CA GLY A 71 3.91 4.14 -2.89
C GLY A 71 4.51 3.44 -1.66
N PRO A 72 4.70 4.12 -0.52
CA PRO A 72 5.21 3.53 0.71
C PRO A 72 4.10 2.92 1.60
N ILE A 73 2.86 2.92 1.15
CA ILE A 73 1.70 2.54 1.94
C ILE A 73 1.34 1.10 1.65
N VAL A 74 1.37 0.25 2.67
CA VAL A 74 0.87 -1.13 2.59
C VAL A 74 -0.65 -1.11 2.51
N LEU A 75 -1.20 -1.83 1.55
CA LEU A 75 -2.64 -2.02 1.37
C LEU A 75 -3.08 -3.32 2.02
N ALA A 76 -4.25 -3.31 2.65
CA ALA A 76 -4.82 -4.48 3.30
C ALA A 76 -6.33 -4.55 3.06
N ALA A 77 -6.87 -5.76 3.09
CA ALA A 77 -8.30 -6.02 3.05
C ALA A 77 -8.84 -6.31 4.45
N SER A 78 -10.01 -5.78 4.77
CA SER A 78 -10.77 -6.25 5.93
C SER A 78 -11.29 -7.66 5.65
N THR A 79 -11.10 -8.57 6.62
CA THR A 79 -11.60 -9.95 6.56
C THR A 79 -12.71 -10.20 7.59
N GLY A 80 -13.27 -9.13 8.16
CA GLY A 80 -14.39 -9.20 9.08
C GLY A 80 -14.16 -8.47 10.38
N THR A 81 -15.23 -8.34 11.15
CA THR A 81 -15.24 -7.67 12.47
C THR A 81 -15.63 -8.62 13.60
N GLU A 82 -15.74 -9.91 13.30
CA GLU A 82 -16.12 -10.92 14.27
C GLU A 82 -14.90 -11.43 15.05
N HIS A 83 -15.15 -11.92 16.25
CA HIS A 83 -14.14 -12.55 17.11
C HIS A 83 -12.89 -11.67 17.33
N LEU A 84 -13.09 -10.40 17.65
CA LEU A 84 -12.01 -9.47 17.94
C LEU A 84 -11.52 -9.55 19.40
N ASP A 85 -12.23 -10.27 20.26
CA ASP A 85 -11.85 -10.47 21.66
C ASP A 85 -10.45 -11.10 21.74
N GLY A 86 -9.62 -10.56 22.62
CA GLY A 86 -8.25 -11.01 22.79
C GLY A 86 -7.27 -10.60 21.66
N LEU A 87 -7.70 -9.76 20.72
CA LEU A 87 -6.85 -9.20 19.66
C LEU A 87 -6.38 -7.77 19.95
N TYR A 88 -6.96 -7.13 20.98
CA TYR A 88 -6.54 -5.80 21.41
C TYR A 88 -5.40 -5.89 22.41
N ALA A 89 -4.37 -5.09 22.22
CA ALA A 89 -3.34 -4.91 23.22
C ALA A 89 -3.93 -4.21 24.45
N ASP A 90 -3.49 -4.64 25.64
CA ASP A 90 -3.78 -4.01 26.92
C ASP A 90 -2.48 -3.59 27.62
N ASP A 91 -2.59 -3.00 28.80
CA ASP A 91 -1.44 -2.53 29.59
C ASP A 91 -0.67 -3.66 30.29
N SER A 92 -1.10 -4.91 30.16
CA SER A 92 -0.41 -6.04 30.76
C SER A 92 0.87 -6.40 29.99
N ARG A 93 1.80 -7.07 30.68
CA ARG A 93 3.06 -7.55 30.06
C ARG A 93 2.82 -8.45 28.84
N GLY A 94 1.74 -9.20 28.80
CA GLY A 94 1.34 -10.10 27.72
C GLY A 94 0.32 -9.51 26.76
N GLY A 95 -0.15 -8.28 26.98
CA GLY A 95 -1.27 -7.70 26.24
C GLY A 95 -1.03 -7.45 24.76
N HIS A 96 0.23 -7.51 24.31
CA HIS A 96 0.61 -7.44 22.90
C HIS A 96 0.52 -8.81 22.18
N ILE A 97 0.25 -9.89 22.89
CA ILE A 97 0.16 -11.23 22.34
C ILE A 97 -1.31 -11.51 22.02
N ALA A 98 -1.64 -11.56 20.74
CA ALA A 98 -2.99 -11.91 20.30
C ALA A 98 -3.31 -13.36 20.72
N HIS A 99 -4.44 -13.54 21.41
CA HIS A 99 -4.91 -14.85 21.90
C HIS A 99 -6.36 -15.15 21.48
N GLY A 100 -6.91 -14.35 20.57
CA GLY A 100 -8.24 -14.56 20.02
C GLY A 100 -8.34 -15.77 19.09
N LYS A 101 -9.57 -16.09 18.67
CA LYS A 101 -9.84 -17.16 17.73
C LYS A 101 -9.02 -16.97 16.45
N GLN A 102 -8.27 -17.98 16.05
CA GLN A 102 -7.60 -17.98 14.76
C GLN A 102 -8.58 -18.34 13.62
N ILE A 103 -8.49 -17.61 12.53
CA ILE A 103 -9.23 -17.91 11.32
C ILE A 103 -8.32 -18.75 10.40
N PRO A 104 -8.82 -19.88 9.86
CA PRO A 104 -8.04 -20.69 8.94
C PRO A 104 -7.56 -19.89 7.71
N LEU A 105 -6.35 -20.16 7.24
CA LEU A 105 -5.79 -19.46 6.07
C LEU A 105 -6.63 -19.64 4.79
N GLN A 106 -7.43 -20.71 4.72
CA GLN A 106 -8.34 -20.98 3.62
C GLN A 106 -9.52 -19.98 3.55
N GLU A 107 -9.82 -19.31 4.64
CA GLU A 107 -10.88 -18.28 4.70
C GLU A 107 -10.34 -16.88 4.35
N VAL A 108 -9.02 -16.71 4.27
CA VAL A 108 -8.40 -15.46 3.81
C VAL A 108 -8.53 -15.36 2.30
N PRO A 109 -8.90 -14.19 1.75
CA PRO A 109 -9.02 -14.02 0.30
C PRO A 109 -7.74 -14.42 -0.44
N MET A 110 -7.88 -15.32 -1.39
CA MET A 110 -6.83 -15.74 -2.31
C MET A 110 -7.13 -15.13 -3.67
N LEU A 111 -6.14 -14.50 -4.28
CA LEU A 111 -6.29 -13.84 -5.57
C LEU A 111 -5.90 -14.81 -6.69
N ILE A 112 -6.76 -14.92 -7.68
CA ILE A 112 -6.53 -15.80 -8.84
C ILE A 112 -5.90 -14.99 -9.97
N GLY A 113 -4.80 -15.49 -10.51
CA GLY A 113 -4.09 -14.87 -11.63
C GLY A 113 -2.67 -14.42 -11.30
N ASN A 114 -2.03 -13.77 -12.24
CA ASN A 114 -0.68 -13.26 -12.10
C ASN A 114 -0.64 -11.99 -11.23
N PRO A 115 0.23 -11.87 -10.22
CA PRO A 115 0.29 -10.73 -9.30
C PRO A 115 0.50 -9.38 -9.99
N ASP A 116 1.29 -9.32 -11.07
CA ASP A 116 1.49 -8.09 -11.83
C ASP A 116 0.21 -7.65 -12.58
N SER A 117 -0.56 -8.61 -13.07
CA SER A 117 -1.86 -8.35 -13.70
C SER A 117 -2.89 -7.89 -12.67
N ILE A 118 -2.93 -8.55 -11.51
CA ILE A 118 -3.76 -8.15 -10.38
C ILE A 118 -3.42 -6.73 -9.94
N CYS A 119 -2.14 -6.42 -9.78
CA CYS A 119 -1.65 -5.10 -9.42
C CYS A 119 -2.12 -4.00 -10.41
N LYS A 120 -2.12 -4.29 -11.71
CA LYS A 120 -2.58 -3.35 -12.76
C LYS A 120 -4.10 -3.21 -12.80
N SER A 121 -4.85 -4.21 -12.37
CA SER A 121 -6.32 -4.21 -12.33
C SER A 121 -6.90 -3.51 -11.10
N LEU A 122 -6.09 -3.21 -10.09
CA LEU A 122 -6.51 -2.45 -8.92
C LEU A 122 -6.92 -1.03 -9.31
N GLN A 123 -8.20 -0.72 -9.11
CA GLN A 123 -8.78 0.57 -9.46
C GLN A 123 -8.85 1.47 -8.23
N LYS A 124 -8.17 2.61 -8.29
CA LYS A 124 -8.24 3.60 -7.22
C LYS A 124 -9.57 4.33 -7.28
N GLU A 125 -10.29 4.33 -6.16
CA GLU A 125 -11.53 5.08 -6.01
C GLU A 125 -11.29 6.60 -6.08
N GLN A 126 -12.25 7.31 -6.70
CA GLN A 126 -12.20 8.79 -6.83
C GLN A 126 -12.73 9.50 -5.58
N ASN A 127 -12.50 8.94 -4.42
CA ASN A 127 -12.87 9.55 -3.15
C ASN A 127 -11.66 10.23 -2.49
N SER A 128 -11.91 10.98 -1.43
CA SER A 128 -10.85 11.63 -0.63
C SER A 128 -9.97 10.64 0.13
N ARG A 129 -10.36 9.36 0.17
CA ARG A 129 -9.65 8.29 0.87
C ARG A 129 -8.81 7.49 -0.13
N ILE A 130 -7.71 6.92 0.34
CA ILE A 130 -6.95 5.93 -0.44
C ILE A 130 -7.68 4.61 -0.32
N THR A 131 -8.47 4.27 -1.34
CA THR A 131 -9.21 3.02 -1.44
C THR A 131 -9.01 2.47 -2.84
N PHE A 132 -8.83 1.17 -2.94
CA PHE A 132 -8.71 0.45 -4.20
C PHE A 132 -9.72 -0.67 -4.24
N SER A 133 -10.37 -0.89 -5.39
CA SER A 133 -11.22 -2.02 -5.65
C SER A 133 -10.55 -3.01 -6.61
N TYR A 134 -10.70 -4.29 -6.32
CA TYR A 134 -10.30 -5.40 -7.19
C TYR A 134 -11.54 -6.18 -7.60
N ASN A 135 -11.84 -6.18 -8.90
CA ASN A 135 -13.01 -6.84 -9.49
C ASN A 135 -12.66 -8.18 -10.16
N GLY A 136 -11.43 -8.66 -9.98
CA GLY A 136 -11.00 -9.96 -10.50
C GLY A 136 -11.49 -11.13 -9.64
N GLU A 137 -11.06 -12.32 -10.01
CA GLU A 137 -11.44 -13.54 -9.32
C GLU A 137 -10.77 -13.67 -7.95
N VAL A 138 -11.57 -13.98 -6.93
CA VAL A 138 -11.13 -14.16 -5.53
C VAL A 138 -11.74 -15.44 -4.99
N TYR A 139 -10.95 -16.23 -4.29
CA TYR A 139 -11.41 -17.44 -3.61
C TYR A 139 -11.22 -17.30 -2.08
N PRO A 140 -12.21 -17.66 -1.25
CA PRO A 140 -13.59 -17.95 -1.63
C PRO A 140 -14.28 -16.75 -2.26
N ALA A 141 -15.28 -17.00 -3.11
CA ALA A 141 -15.99 -15.96 -3.85
C ALA A 141 -16.62 -14.95 -2.87
N GLN A 142 -16.32 -13.67 -3.06
CA GLN A 142 -16.70 -12.61 -2.13
C GLN A 142 -18.07 -11.96 -2.46
N GLY A 143 -18.69 -12.29 -3.58
CA GLY A 143 -19.96 -11.68 -4.02
C GLY A 143 -19.90 -10.17 -4.27
N LYS A 144 -18.78 -9.51 -3.94
CA LYS A 144 -18.49 -8.09 -4.18
C LYS A 144 -17.02 -7.90 -4.47
N ALA A 145 -16.64 -6.75 -5.03
CA ALA A 145 -15.24 -6.39 -5.23
C ALA A 145 -14.48 -6.42 -3.91
N LEU A 146 -13.25 -6.94 -3.97
CA LEU A 146 -12.34 -6.89 -2.82
C LEU A 146 -11.85 -5.44 -2.66
N GLU A 147 -12.08 -4.86 -1.49
CA GLU A 147 -11.61 -3.52 -1.16
C GLU A 147 -10.27 -3.59 -0.45
N LEU A 148 -9.30 -2.80 -0.93
CA LEU A 148 -7.99 -2.62 -0.30
C LEU A 148 -7.86 -1.18 0.18
N VAL A 149 -7.49 -1.04 1.44
CA VAL A 149 -7.29 0.25 2.10
C VAL A 149 -5.92 0.32 2.76
N PRO A 150 -5.40 1.50 3.10
CA PRO A 150 -4.19 1.61 3.89
C PRO A 150 -4.30 0.79 5.18
N PHE A 151 -3.34 -0.08 5.43
CA PHE A 151 -3.28 -0.94 6.61
C PHE A 151 -3.52 -0.18 7.92
N PHE A 152 -2.93 1.01 8.06
CA PHE A 152 -3.09 1.86 9.24
C PHE A 152 -4.51 2.40 9.47
N ARG A 153 -5.48 2.10 8.61
CA ARG A 153 -6.91 2.45 8.78
C ARG A 153 -7.78 1.31 9.27
N LEU A 154 -7.22 0.10 9.35
CA LEU A 154 -7.92 -1.09 9.79
C LEU A 154 -7.69 -1.32 11.29
N HIS A 155 -8.44 -0.61 12.15
CA HIS A 155 -8.29 -0.68 13.59
C HIS A 155 -9.21 -1.74 14.24
N ASN A 156 -10.49 -1.73 13.93
CA ASN A 156 -11.49 -2.61 14.55
C ASN A 156 -11.92 -3.69 13.54
N SER A 157 -10.95 -4.40 12.99
CA SER A 157 -11.19 -5.39 11.94
C SER A 157 -10.07 -6.43 11.95
N ARG A 158 -10.42 -7.64 11.62
CA ARG A 158 -9.46 -8.60 11.10
C ARG A 158 -9.05 -8.17 9.70
N TYR A 159 -7.84 -8.46 9.29
CA TYR A 159 -7.32 -8.01 8.01
C TYR A 159 -6.33 -8.99 7.39
N ALA A 160 -6.21 -8.92 6.08
CA ALA A 160 -5.16 -9.58 5.32
C ALA A 160 -4.26 -8.51 4.67
N VAL A 161 -2.95 -8.62 4.91
CA VAL A 161 -1.91 -7.84 4.25
C VAL A 161 -1.28 -8.65 3.12
N TYR A 162 -1.11 -9.95 3.38
CA TYR A 162 -0.55 -10.89 2.42
C TYR A 162 -1.65 -11.73 1.82
N PHE A 163 -1.67 -11.77 0.51
CA PHE A 163 -2.66 -12.51 -0.26
C PHE A 163 -1.97 -13.71 -0.91
N ARG A 164 -2.56 -14.88 -0.71
CA ARG A 164 -2.12 -16.05 -1.46
C ARG A 164 -2.56 -15.89 -2.90
N GLN A 165 -1.67 -16.22 -3.81
CA GLN A 165 -1.96 -16.26 -5.24
C GLN A 165 -2.07 -17.70 -5.69
N ALA A 166 -3.07 -18.01 -6.52
CA ALA A 166 -3.15 -19.23 -7.27
C ALA A 166 -3.12 -18.89 -8.77
N SER A 167 -2.47 -19.76 -9.53
CA SER A 167 -2.64 -19.79 -10.99
C SER A 167 -4.02 -20.32 -11.34
N GLU A 168 -4.56 -19.86 -12.44
CA GLU A 168 -5.77 -20.42 -13.07
C GLU A 168 -5.63 -21.91 -13.31
#